data_eaacbb29b196a54dcb0262733472e9e8
#
_entry.id   eaacbb29b196a54dcb0262733472e9e8
#
_cell.length_a   1.000
_cell.length_b   1.000
_cell.length_c   1.000
_cell.angle_alpha   90.00
_cell.angle_beta   90.00
_cell.angle_gamma   90.00
#
_symmetry.space_group_name_H-M   'P 1'
#
loop_
_entity.id
_entity.type
_entity.pdbx_description
1 polymer ?
#
loop_
_entity_poly.entity_id
_entity_poly.type
_entity_poly.pdbx_seq_one_letter_code
_entity_poly.pdbx_strand_id
1 'polypeptide(L)'
;MNRVKLIFVPVLLIIMSTQFSRANLLLVDETVNVSRENTGGGPRVPPAGGYPTFNIELVGNVLMFDVNNINGNIKIEIIGDQQLVFQRTAEGTFSENFDLNTLTVGYVYTLRITTSVGVYIGEFEL
;
A
#
# COMPACT_ATOMS: atom_id res chain seq x y z
N MET A 1 -30.81 -42.17 -2.59
CA MET A 1 -29.92 -41.38 -1.72
C MET A 1 -28.65 -40.93 -2.40
N ASN A 2 -28.04 -41.74 -3.23
CA ASN A 2 -26.83 -41.30 -3.96
C ASN A 2 -27.10 -40.16 -4.95
N ARG A 3 -28.33 -39.97 -5.39
CA ARG A 3 -28.72 -38.91 -6.33
C ARG A 3 -28.65 -37.52 -5.71
N VAL A 4 -28.89 -37.40 -4.41
CA VAL A 4 -28.82 -36.10 -3.69
C VAL A 4 -27.39 -35.61 -3.59
N LYS A 5 -26.44 -36.50 -3.37
CA LYS A 5 -25.01 -36.17 -3.33
C LYS A 5 -24.46 -35.69 -4.67
N LEU A 6 -24.95 -36.28 -5.77
CA LEU A 6 -24.52 -35.92 -7.13
C LEU A 6 -25.02 -34.53 -7.56
N ILE A 7 -26.14 -34.07 -7.02
CA ILE A 7 -26.71 -32.75 -7.30
C ILE A 7 -25.99 -31.67 -6.46
N PHE A 8 -25.57 -32.04 -5.27
CA PHE A 8 -24.93 -31.09 -4.33
C PHE A 8 -23.54 -30.62 -4.79
N VAL A 9 -22.74 -31.51 -5.35
CA VAL A 9 -21.37 -31.21 -5.77
C VAL A 9 -21.31 -30.19 -6.92
N PRO A 10 -22.12 -30.27 -8.00
CA PRO A 10 -22.10 -29.25 -9.03
C PRO A 10 -22.49 -27.85 -8.56
N VAL A 11 -23.48 -27.78 -7.67
CA VAL A 11 -23.93 -26.48 -7.10
C VAL A 11 -22.82 -25.84 -6.26
N LEU A 12 -22.12 -26.63 -5.48
CA LEU A 12 -20.99 -26.14 -4.67
C LEU A 12 -19.86 -25.61 -5.56
N LEU A 13 -19.53 -26.30 -6.64
CA LEU A 13 -18.49 -25.85 -7.57
C LEU A 13 -18.85 -24.53 -8.26
N ILE A 14 -20.10 -24.32 -8.62
CA ILE A 14 -20.57 -23.06 -9.22
C ILE A 14 -20.43 -21.90 -8.24
N ILE A 15 -20.79 -22.09 -6.98
CA ILE A 15 -20.67 -21.09 -5.93
C ILE A 15 -19.20 -20.71 -5.71
N MET A 16 -18.31 -21.66 -5.65
CA MET A 16 -16.88 -21.42 -5.48
C MET A 16 -16.28 -20.65 -6.66
N SER A 17 -16.67 -20.98 -7.88
CA SER A 17 -16.23 -20.27 -9.08
C SER A 17 -16.67 -18.80 -9.09
N THR A 18 -17.88 -18.51 -8.64
CA THR A 18 -18.40 -17.16 -8.54
C THR A 18 -17.64 -16.35 -7.49
N GLN A 19 -17.34 -16.92 -6.34
CA GLN A 19 -16.56 -16.27 -5.29
C GLN A 19 -15.13 -16.00 -5.74
N PHE A 20 -14.51 -16.89 -6.44
CA PHE A 20 -13.18 -16.72 -6.98
C PHE A 20 -13.12 -15.57 -7.99
N SER A 21 -14.12 -15.43 -8.84
CA SER A 21 -14.23 -14.34 -9.80
C SER A 21 -14.33 -12.98 -9.11
N ARG A 22 -15.09 -12.89 -8.02
CA ARG A 22 -15.20 -11.66 -7.22
C ARG A 22 -13.90 -11.31 -6.52
N ALA A 23 -13.21 -12.29 -5.95
CA ALA A 23 -11.92 -12.08 -5.32
C ALA A 23 -10.90 -11.54 -6.32
N ASN A 24 -10.92 -12.03 -7.54
CA ASN A 24 -10.04 -11.58 -8.60
C ASN A 24 -10.31 -10.13 -9.03
N LEU A 25 -11.57 -9.70 -9.01
CA LEU A 25 -11.95 -8.30 -9.29
C LEU A 25 -11.57 -7.34 -8.16
N LEU A 26 -11.51 -7.82 -6.91
CA LEU A 26 -11.14 -7.03 -5.75
C LEU A 26 -9.63 -6.87 -5.56
N LEU A 27 -8.83 -7.71 -6.23
CA LEU A 27 -7.37 -7.69 -6.15
C LEU A 27 -6.77 -6.90 -7.33
N VAL A 28 -7.24 -5.68 -7.54
CA VAL A 28 -6.68 -4.79 -8.55
C VAL A 28 -5.46 -4.08 -7.95
N ASP A 29 -4.32 -4.21 -8.63
CA ASP A 29 -3.11 -3.50 -8.26
C ASP A 29 -3.23 -2.02 -8.58
N GLU A 30 -2.95 -1.18 -7.61
CA GLU A 30 -2.91 0.25 -7.77
C GLU A 30 -1.53 0.76 -7.33
N THR A 31 -0.87 1.50 -8.21
CA THR A 31 0.38 2.15 -7.87
C THR A 31 0.09 3.40 -7.06
N VAL A 32 0.71 3.48 -5.88
CA VAL A 32 0.62 4.67 -5.03
C VAL A 32 1.82 5.56 -5.33
N ASN A 33 1.56 6.69 -5.98
CA ASN A 33 2.59 7.64 -6.33
C ASN A 33 2.84 8.61 -5.19
N VAL A 34 4.11 8.78 -4.83
CA VAL A 34 4.53 9.75 -3.84
C VAL A 34 5.42 10.81 -4.50
N SER A 35 5.25 12.05 -4.10
CA SER A 35 6.05 13.16 -4.55
C SER A 35 6.69 13.88 -3.37
N ARG A 36 7.87 14.41 -3.59
CA ARG A 36 8.57 15.16 -2.56
C ARG A 36 7.83 16.44 -2.23
N GLU A 37 7.62 16.66 -0.93
CA GLU A 37 7.04 17.90 -0.44
C GLU A 37 8.00 19.07 -0.69
N ASN A 38 7.49 20.12 -1.30
CA ASN A 38 8.28 21.30 -1.58
C ASN A 38 8.24 22.23 -0.36
N THR A 39 9.29 22.19 0.46
CA THR A 39 9.37 22.93 1.72
C THR A 39 10.04 24.28 1.62
N GLY A 40 10.21 24.83 0.43
CA GLY A 40 10.75 26.18 0.30
C GLY A 40 11.87 26.33 -0.71
N GLY A 41 11.94 27.49 -1.26
CA GLY A 41 12.59 27.86 -2.47
C GLY A 41 14.10 27.75 -2.51
N GLY A 42 14.56 27.52 -3.67
CA GLY A 42 15.94 27.53 -4.10
C GLY A 42 16.35 26.22 -4.78
N PRO A 43 17.34 26.28 -5.65
CA PRO A 43 17.86 25.10 -6.29
C PRO A 43 18.44 24.16 -5.24
N ARG A 44 18.09 22.87 -5.34
CA ARG A 44 18.55 21.86 -4.41
C ARG A 44 19.68 21.06 -5.04
N VAL A 45 20.71 20.86 -4.25
CA VAL A 45 21.77 19.94 -4.61
C VAL A 45 21.27 18.52 -4.31
N PRO A 46 21.34 17.58 -5.26
CA PRO A 46 21.00 16.20 -4.97
C PRO A 46 21.84 15.65 -3.82
N PRO A 47 21.28 14.81 -2.94
CA PRO A 47 22.07 14.19 -1.87
C PRO A 47 23.13 13.27 -2.46
N ALA A 48 24.22 13.09 -1.73
CA ALA A 48 25.25 12.13 -2.10
C ALA A 48 24.63 10.74 -2.23
N GLY A 49 24.80 10.07 -3.37
CA GLY A 49 24.18 8.79 -3.66
C GLY A 49 22.79 8.88 -4.31
N GLY A 50 22.26 10.10 -4.54
CA GLY A 50 20.98 10.31 -5.19
C GLY A 50 19.79 10.31 -4.25
N TYR A 51 18.60 10.41 -4.83
CA TYR A 51 17.34 10.41 -4.08
C TYR A 51 16.82 8.98 -3.87
N PRO A 52 16.05 8.75 -2.80
CA PRO A 52 15.39 7.46 -2.62
C PRO A 52 14.40 7.16 -3.73
N THR A 53 14.21 5.90 -4.01
CA THR A 53 13.21 5.41 -4.97
C THR A 53 12.16 4.60 -4.22
N PHE A 54 10.91 4.86 -4.54
CA PHE A 54 9.77 4.22 -3.92
C PHE A 54 8.98 3.44 -4.96
N ASN A 55 8.77 2.17 -4.70
CA ASN A 55 7.81 1.36 -5.43
C ASN A 55 6.75 0.91 -4.44
N ILE A 56 5.57 1.52 -4.52
CA ILE A 56 4.49 1.32 -3.56
C ILE A 56 3.25 0.90 -4.34
N GLU A 57 2.70 -0.25 -3.98
CA GLU A 57 1.51 -0.79 -4.60
C GLU A 57 0.46 -1.14 -3.56
N LEU A 58 -0.79 -0.86 -3.87
CA LEU A 58 -1.94 -1.28 -3.09
C LEU A 58 -2.58 -2.48 -3.79
N VAL A 59 -2.53 -3.63 -3.14
CA VAL A 59 -3.12 -4.87 -3.64
C VAL A 59 -4.17 -5.33 -2.65
N GLY A 60 -5.44 -5.12 -2.98
CA GLY A 60 -6.52 -5.34 -2.03
C GLY A 60 -6.35 -4.43 -0.81
N ASN A 61 -6.21 -5.01 0.37
CA ASN A 61 -5.97 -4.29 1.62
C ASN A 61 -4.51 -4.33 2.07
N VAL A 62 -3.59 -4.71 1.19
CA VAL A 62 -2.18 -4.81 1.51
C VAL A 62 -1.42 -3.71 0.77
N LEU A 63 -0.67 -2.91 1.52
CA LEU A 63 0.21 -1.90 0.98
C LEU A 63 1.62 -2.48 0.92
N MET A 64 2.12 -2.64 -0.29
CA MET A 64 3.42 -3.25 -0.56
C MET A 64 4.45 -2.15 -0.80
N PHE A 65 5.44 -2.09 0.08
CA PHE A 65 6.53 -1.12 -0.01
C PHE A 65 7.82 -1.79 -0.47
N ASP A 66 8.44 -1.21 -1.48
CA ASP A 66 9.81 -1.52 -1.87
C ASP A 66 10.55 -0.18 -1.98
N VAL A 67 11.42 0.08 -1.03
CA VAL A 67 12.08 1.38 -0.87
C VAL A 67 13.58 1.17 -0.98
N ASN A 68 14.19 1.87 -1.92
CA ASN A 68 15.61 1.76 -2.22
C ASN A 68 16.31 3.09 -2.06
N ASN A 69 17.61 3.01 -1.86
CA ASN A 69 18.50 4.16 -1.77
C ASN A 69 18.17 5.08 -0.59
N ILE A 70 17.86 4.48 0.55
CA ILE A 70 17.62 5.17 1.81
C ILE A 70 18.91 5.15 2.64
N ASN A 71 19.33 6.32 3.07
CA ASN A 71 20.44 6.52 3.99
C ASN A 71 19.87 6.99 5.34
N GLY A 72 19.97 6.16 6.36
CA GLY A 72 19.44 6.47 7.69
C GLY A 72 18.01 5.98 7.90
N ASN A 73 17.31 6.66 8.79
CA ASN A 73 15.98 6.26 9.21
C ASN A 73 14.90 6.73 8.23
N ILE A 74 13.87 5.92 8.12
CA ILE A 74 12.66 6.25 7.39
C ILE A 74 11.46 6.07 8.30
N LYS A 75 10.54 7.01 8.26
CA LYS A 75 9.28 6.93 9.00
C LYS A 75 8.13 6.96 8.01
N ILE A 76 7.27 5.94 8.07
CA ILE A 76 6.09 5.80 7.23
C ILE A 76 4.87 6.06 8.10
N GLU A 77 4.03 6.98 7.68
CA GLU A 77 2.79 7.34 8.37
C GLU A 77 1.62 7.29 7.40
N ILE A 78 0.51 6.73 7.85
CA ILE A 78 -0.76 6.78 7.13
C ILE A 78 -1.72 7.61 7.95
N ILE A 79 -2.30 8.63 7.31
CA ILE A 79 -3.16 9.61 7.95
C ILE A 79 -4.53 9.54 7.29
N GLY A 80 -5.55 9.31 8.10
CA GLY A 80 -6.95 9.33 7.68
C GLY A 80 -7.73 10.29 8.54
N ASP A 81 -8.52 11.16 7.90
CA ASP A 81 -9.34 12.17 8.59
C ASP A 81 -8.52 12.99 9.60
N GLN A 82 -7.35 13.48 9.18
CA GLN A 82 -6.42 14.27 9.98
C GLN A 82 -5.86 13.55 11.21
N GLN A 83 -6.03 12.24 11.28
CA GLN A 83 -5.52 11.41 12.38
C GLN A 83 -4.52 10.39 11.87
N LEU A 84 -3.48 10.18 12.66
CA LEU A 84 -2.50 9.13 12.39
C LEU A 84 -3.15 7.77 12.70
N VAL A 85 -3.27 6.92 11.66
CA VAL A 85 -3.89 5.60 11.79
C VAL A 85 -2.89 4.46 11.67
N PHE A 86 -1.69 4.74 11.18
CA PHE A 86 -0.62 3.76 11.07
C PHE A 86 0.74 4.46 11.08
N GLN A 87 1.72 3.84 11.73
CA GLN A 87 3.09 4.34 11.76
C GLN A 87 4.09 3.17 11.77
N ARG A 88 5.14 3.31 10.97
CA ARG A 88 6.25 2.36 10.92
C ARG A 88 7.56 3.10 10.78
N THR A 89 8.57 2.69 11.54
CA THR A 89 9.93 3.21 11.45
C THR A 89 10.87 2.08 11.01
N ALA A 90 11.75 2.38 10.09
CA ALA A 90 12.74 1.44 9.60
C ALA A 90 14.07 2.16 9.35
N GLU A 91 15.12 1.41 9.10
CA GLU A 91 16.44 1.94 8.79
C GLU A 91 16.94 1.34 7.48
N GLY A 92 17.42 2.21 6.59
CA GLY A 92 17.97 1.80 5.31
C GLY A 92 16.94 1.33 4.30
N THR A 93 17.42 0.70 3.25
CA THR A 93 16.60 0.09 2.22
C THR A 93 15.79 -1.07 2.80
N PHE A 94 14.49 -1.11 2.49
CA PHE A 94 13.64 -2.18 2.99
C PHE A 94 12.51 -2.52 2.02
N SER A 95 11.97 -3.72 2.18
CA SER A 95 10.81 -4.20 1.47
C SER A 95 9.87 -4.86 2.48
N GLU A 96 8.68 -4.32 2.63
CA GLU A 96 7.68 -4.81 3.58
C GLU A 96 6.26 -4.67 3.02
N ASN A 97 5.38 -5.53 3.52
CA ASN A 97 3.96 -5.49 3.22
C ASN A 97 3.20 -5.12 4.50
N PHE A 98 2.30 -4.14 4.39
CA PHE A 98 1.47 -3.72 5.52
C PHE A 98 0.02 -4.11 5.26
N ASP A 99 -0.55 -4.83 6.21
CA ASP A 99 -1.96 -5.22 6.18
C ASP A 99 -2.81 -4.08 6.72
N LEU A 100 -3.71 -3.56 5.88
CA LEU A 100 -4.57 -2.44 6.20
C LEU A 100 -6.00 -2.88 6.55
N ASN A 101 -6.20 -4.09 7.02
CA ASN A 101 -7.53 -4.62 7.35
C ASN A 101 -8.24 -3.84 8.46
N THR A 102 -7.50 -3.14 9.31
CA THR A 102 -8.06 -2.30 10.38
C THR A 102 -8.55 -0.95 9.89
N LEU A 103 -8.22 -0.56 8.67
CA LEU A 103 -8.63 0.71 8.09
C LEU A 103 -9.99 0.58 7.40
N THR A 104 -10.70 1.70 7.30
CA THR A 104 -12.04 1.73 6.72
C THR A 104 -11.97 1.83 5.20
N VAL A 105 -12.69 0.96 4.52
CA VAL A 105 -12.84 0.98 3.06
C VAL A 105 -13.70 2.17 2.63
N GLY A 106 -13.37 2.77 1.49
CA GLY A 106 -14.10 3.90 0.93
C GLY A 106 -13.55 5.27 1.32
N TYR A 107 -12.46 5.30 2.10
CA TYR A 107 -11.81 6.55 2.49
C TYR A 107 -10.50 6.75 1.75
N VAL A 108 -10.15 8.02 1.55
CA VAL A 108 -8.85 8.41 1.01
C VAL A 108 -7.89 8.63 2.18
N TYR A 109 -6.73 8.00 2.11
CA TYR A 109 -5.69 8.11 3.11
C TYR A 109 -4.48 8.83 2.52
N THR A 110 -3.82 9.61 3.36
CA THR A 110 -2.55 10.25 3.00
C THR A 110 -1.39 9.40 3.51
N LEU A 111 -0.48 9.10 2.61
CA LEU A 111 0.77 8.42 2.92
C LEU A 111 1.86 9.46 3.03
N ARG A 112 2.54 9.51 4.18
CA ARG A 112 3.66 10.41 4.40
C ARG A 112 4.90 9.61 4.76
N ILE A 113 5.96 9.81 4.00
CA ILE A 113 7.24 9.13 4.20
C ILE A 113 8.28 10.18 4.50
N THR A 114 8.83 10.15 5.70
CA THR A 114 9.86 11.07 6.15
C THR A 114 11.22 10.39 6.08
N THR A 115 12.13 10.98 5.33
CA THR A 115 13.50 10.49 5.18
C THR A 115 14.49 11.59 5.58
N SER A 116 15.77 11.25 5.64
CA SER A 116 16.85 12.23 5.91
C SER A 116 16.97 13.31 4.83
N VAL A 117 16.45 13.06 3.63
CA VAL A 117 16.57 13.98 2.49
C VAL A 117 15.26 14.68 2.14
N GLY A 118 14.20 14.44 2.87
CA GLY A 118 12.93 15.11 2.68
C GLY A 118 11.71 14.27 3.02
N VAL A 119 10.55 14.89 2.86
CA VAL A 119 9.26 14.28 3.11
C VAL A 119 8.56 14.01 1.77
N TYR A 120 8.01 12.83 1.63
CA TYR A 120 7.29 12.39 0.43
C TYR A 120 5.84 12.13 0.79
N ILE A 121 4.93 12.61 -0.04
CA ILE A 121 3.49 12.52 0.19
C ILE A 121 2.79 11.91 -1.01
N GLY A 122 1.87 11.01 -0.74
CA GLY A 122 0.98 10.41 -1.71
C GLY A 122 -0.39 10.16 -1.11
N GLU A 123 -1.32 9.76 -1.92
CA GLU A 123 -2.68 9.42 -1.50
C GLU A 123 -3.08 8.09 -2.09
N PHE A 124 -3.91 7.36 -1.34
CA PHE A 124 -4.53 6.14 -1.84
C PHE A 124 -5.93 5.99 -1.23
N GLU A 125 -6.77 5.27 -1.94
CA GLU A 125 -8.13 4.95 -1.50
C GLU A 125 -8.26 3.44 -1.30
N LEU A 126 -8.83 3.06 -0.17
CA LEU A 126 -9.13 1.65 0.11
C LEU A 126 -10.48 1.23 -0.48
#